data_ad51996a67b3294a609ef659e6c2f6ac
#
_entry.id   ad51996a67b3294a609ef659e6c2f6ac
#
_cell.length_a   1.000
_cell.length_b   1.000
_cell.length_c   1.000
_cell.angle_alpha   90.00
_cell.angle_beta   90.00
_cell.angle_gamma   90.00
#
_symmetry.space_group_name_H-M   'P 1'
#
loop_
_entity.id
_entity.type
_entity.pdbx_description
1 polymer ?
#
loop_
_entity_poly.entity_id
_entity_poly.type
_entity_poly.pdbx_seq_one_letter_code
_entity_poly.pdbx_strand_id
1 'polypeptide(L)'
;MLRTTRAVTLTESGTDYLARVEPVLAALEDADHAARGTDELRGTLRVGLSSSFAVREVIPRLPPFMARHPALRVDLAVDDQHQNLVVEGVDVALRFGALADSNATARLLDASPRLLVASPAYLRRAGTPRKPADLAAHSVIVGPTGDAPGAWSFEEQGRWTSVRIDGRLAVSSNEDAVSAALAGMGIVQTVVWGCRSDLENGNLVHVLADWNTELVELHAVFPAGRAAKAAARIFADHLAQALGKRRTVRRAPERPTPKGAGLRSRGRSGRAAA
;
A
#
# COMPACT_ATOMS: atom_id res chain seq x y z
N MET A 1 -46.01 -9.95 -7.87
CA MET A 1 -45.47 -10.13 -6.52
C MET A 1 -43.96 -9.88 -6.61
N LEU A 2 -43.52 -8.67 -6.29
CA LEU A 2 -42.08 -8.32 -6.22
C LEU A 2 -41.64 -8.58 -4.76
N ARG A 3 -40.84 -9.62 -4.54
CA ARG A 3 -40.13 -9.84 -3.27
C ARG A 3 -38.90 -8.96 -3.23
N THR A 4 -38.95 -7.88 -2.48
CA THR A 4 -37.77 -7.12 -2.09
C THR A 4 -37.02 -7.92 -1.04
N THR A 5 -35.81 -8.37 -1.36
CA THR A 5 -34.84 -8.89 -0.38
C THR A 5 -34.46 -7.72 0.54
N ARG A 6 -35.01 -7.71 1.76
CA ARG A 6 -34.60 -6.76 2.81
C ARG A 6 -33.15 -7.06 3.18
N ALA A 7 -32.25 -6.17 2.79
CA ALA A 7 -30.93 -6.11 3.39
C ALA A 7 -31.11 -5.79 4.88
N VAL A 8 -30.57 -6.63 5.76
CA VAL A 8 -30.52 -6.36 7.20
C VAL A 8 -29.37 -5.36 7.41
N THR A 9 -29.71 -4.09 7.61
CA THR A 9 -28.77 -3.05 8.01
C THR A 9 -28.75 -2.92 9.52
N LEU A 10 -27.57 -2.81 10.10
CA LEU A 10 -27.41 -2.56 11.53
C LEU A 10 -27.90 -1.15 11.88
N THR A 11 -28.54 -1.01 13.03
CA THR A 11 -28.81 0.30 13.63
C THR A 11 -27.51 0.89 14.16
N GLU A 12 -27.46 2.20 14.40
CA GLU A 12 -26.31 2.88 15.02
C GLU A 12 -25.90 2.21 16.33
N SER A 13 -26.86 1.92 17.21
CA SER A 13 -26.64 1.16 18.45
C SER A 13 -26.15 -0.28 18.20
N GLY A 14 -26.55 -0.90 17.10
CA GLY A 14 -26.08 -2.24 16.70
C GLY A 14 -24.64 -2.20 16.22
N THR A 15 -24.24 -1.16 15.52
CA THR A 15 -22.85 -0.93 15.09
C THR A 15 -21.95 -0.67 16.30
N ASP A 16 -22.37 0.18 17.23
CA ASP A 16 -21.66 0.44 18.50
C ASP A 16 -21.53 -0.82 19.37
N TYR A 17 -22.59 -1.62 19.44
CA TYR A 17 -22.56 -2.88 20.19
C TYR A 17 -21.56 -3.87 19.58
N LEU A 18 -21.58 -4.07 18.26
CA LEU A 18 -20.63 -4.94 17.56
C LEU A 18 -19.18 -4.47 17.78
N ALA A 19 -18.90 -3.19 17.62
CA ALA A 19 -17.57 -2.63 17.83
C ALA A 19 -17.02 -2.89 19.26
N ARG A 20 -17.89 -3.04 20.26
CA ARG A 20 -17.52 -3.36 21.65
C ARG A 20 -17.42 -4.86 21.91
N VAL A 21 -18.23 -5.68 21.25
CA VAL A 21 -18.29 -7.13 21.48
C VAL A 21 -17.22 -7.88 20.68
N GLU A 22 -16.91 -7.45 19.45
CA GLU A 22 -15.89 -8.09 18.63
C GLU A 22 -14.51 -8.18 19.31
N PRO A 23 -13.99 -7.14 19.99
CA PRO A 23 -12.74 -7.24 20.74
C PRO A 23 -12.79 -8.22 21.90
N VAL A 24 -13.95 -8.36 22.55
CA VAL A 24 -14.15 -9.30 23.67
C VAL A 24 -14.15 -10.75 23.18
N LEU A 25 -14.82 -11.02 22.06
CA LEU A 25 -14.81 -12.33 21.42
C LEU A 25 -13.41 -12.71 20.93
N ALA A 26 -12.68 -11.76 20.33
CA ALA A 26 -11.31 -11.99 19.90
C ALA A 26 -10.38 -12.29 21.10
N ALA A 27 -10.53 -11.59 22.22
CA ALA A 27 -9.77 -11.84 23.43
C ALA A 27 -10.11 -13.19 24.08
N LEU A 28 -11.36 -13.62 23.98
CA LEU A 28 -11.79 -14.94 24.44
C LEU A 28 -11.21 -16.06 23.55
N GLU A 29 -11.21 -15.89 22.25
CA GLU A 29 -10.57 -16.80 21.30
C GLU A 29 -9.06 -16.91 21.57
N ASP A 30 -8.35 -15.78 21.81
CA ASP A 30 -6.94 -15.74 22.15
C ASP A 30 -6.64 -16.46 23.47
N ALA A 31 -7.49 -16.27 24.49
CA ALA A 31 -7.37 -16.96 25.78
C ALA A 31 -7.62 -18.47 25.65
N ASP A 32 -8.59 -18.88 24.88
CA ASP A 32 -8.88 -20.28 24.56
C ASP A 32 -7.72 -20.95 23.81
N HIS A 33 -7.06 -20.21 22.89
CA HIS A 33 -5.85 -20.67 22.20
C HIS A 33 -4.68 -20.87 23.17
N ALA A 34 -4.43 -19.88 24.03
CA ALA A 34 -3.38 -19.97 25.04
C ALA A 34 -3.60 -21.14 26.03
N ALA A 35 -4.85 -21.39 26.40
CA ALA A 35 -5.21 -22.46 27.34
C ALA A 35 -5.06 -23.86 26.74
N ARG A 36 -5.27 -24.01 25.45
CA ARG A 36 -5.21 -25.32 24.76
C ARG A 36 -3.80 -25.77 24.40
N GLY A 37 -2.81 -24.88 24.48
CA GLY A 37 -1.41 -25.19 24.16
C GLY A 37 -1.17 -25.66 22.71
N THR A 38 -2.12 -25.38 21.81
CA THR A 38 -2.00 -25.72 20.39
C THR A 38 -1.72 -24.44 19.61
N ASP A 39 -0.61 -24.40 18.86
CA ASP A 39 -0.27 -23.33 17.90
C ASP A 39 -1.21 -23.33 16.68
N GLU A 40 -2.31 -24.06 16.73
CA GLU A 40 -3.24 -24.22 15.62
C GLU A 40 -4.25 -23.07 15.53
N LEU A 41 -4.02 -22.18 14.58
CA LEU A 41 -4.97 -21.10 14.27
C LEU A 41 -6.23 -21.67 13.61
N ARG A 42 -7.41 -21.16 14.02
CA ARG A 42 -8.73 -21.58 13.51
C ARG A 42 -9.60 -20.38 13.16
N GLY A 43 -10.76 -20.63 12.55
CA GLY A 43 -11.72 -19.58 12.19
C GLY A 43 -11.36 -18.89 10.89
N THR A 44 -11.73 -17.62 10.77
CA THR A 44 -11.53 -16.84 9.53
C THR A 44 -10.63 -15.63 9.82
N LEU A 45 -9.56 -15.51 9.04
CA LEU A 45 -8.70 -14.33 8.97
C LEU A 45 -9.10 -13.49 7.75
N ARG A 46 -9.62 -12.29 7.99
CA ARG A 46 -9.96 -11.32 6.93
C ARG A 46 -8.84 -10.32 6.75
N VAL A 47 -8.28 -10.28 5.52
CA VAL A 47 -7.13 -9.43 5.15
C VAL A 47 -7.57 -8.42 4.11
N GLY A 48 -7.50 -7.13 4.42
CA GLY A 48 -7.74 -6.03 3.49
C GLY A 48 -6.45 -5.66 2.75
N LEU A 49 -6.50 -5.56 1.42
CA LEU A 49 -5.32 -5.24 0.61
C LEU A 49 -5.70 -4.79 -0.81
N SER A 50 -4.74 -4.21 -1.55
CA SER A 50 -4.92 -3.88 -2.97
C SER A 50 -4.82 -5.11 -3.87
N SER A 51 -5.48 -5.06 -5.04
CA SER A 51 -5.53 -6.15 -6.03
C SER A 51 -4.15 -6.56 -6.50
N SER A 52 -3.33 -5.61 -6.89
CA SER A 52 -1.96 -5.85 -7.36
C SER A 52 -1.11 -6.57 -6.31
N PHE A 53 -1.18 -6.14 -5.05
CA PHE A 53 -0.41 -6.75 -3.98
C PHE A 53 -0.93 -8.15 -3.61
N ALA A 54 -2.25 -8.35 -3.67
CA ALA A 54 -2.85 -9.67 -3.49
C ALA A 54 -2.28 -10.68 -4.48
N VAL A 55 -2.37 -10.37 -5.78
CA VAL A 55 -1.99 -11.29 -6.86
C VAL A 55 -0.49 -11.52 -6.91
N ARG A 56 0.31 -10.45 -6.75
CA ARG A 56 1.75 -10.51 -7.02
C ARG A 56 2.58 -10.94 -5.81
N GLU A 57 2.13 -10.65 -4.60
CA GLU A 57 2.95 -10.87 -3.41
C GLU A 57 2.26 -11.75 -2.36
N VAL A 58 0.97 -11.56 -2.07
CA VAL A 58 0.31 -12.29 -0.98
C VAL A 58 -0.08 -13.70 -1.39
N ILE A 59 -0.87 -13.87 -2.44
CA ILE A 59 -1.37 -15.18 -2.88
C ILE A 59 -0.22 -16.18 -3.12
N PRO A 60 0.90 -15.82 -3.78
CA PRO A 60 2.02 -16.76 -3.96
C PRO A 60 2.70 -17.20 -2.65
N ARG A 61 2.48 -16.49 -1.55
CA ARG A 61 3.06 -16.78 -0.22
C ARG A 61 2.07 -17.43 0.74
N LEU A 62 0.80 -17.53 0.37
CA LEU A 62 -0.22 -18.20 1.21
C LEU A 62 -0.02 -19.72 1.36
N PRO A 63 0.40 -20.49 0.33
CA PRO A 63 0.43 -21.94 0.46
C PRO A 63 1.20 -22.47 1.69
N PRO A 64 2.43 -22.00 1.99
CA PRO A 64 3.14 -22.47 3.19
C PRO A 64 2.54 -21.98 4.50
N PHE A 65 1.80 -20.86 4.50
CA PHE A 65 1.07 -20.37 5.66
C PHE A 65 -0.17 -21.24 5.93
N MET A 66 -0.98 -21.47 4.91
CA MET A 66 -2.20 -22.27 5.01
C MET A 66 -1.89 -23.74 5.35
N ALA A 67 -0.77 -24.29 4.83
CA ALA A 67 -0.34 -25.64 5.17
C ALA A 67 0.02 -25.80 6.67
N ARG A 68 0.53 -24.74 7.29
CA ARG A 68 0.82 -24.74 8.75
C ARG A 68 -0.42 -24.53 9.62
N HIS A 69 -1.48 -23.96 9.04
CA HIS A 69 -2.71 -23.62 9.75
C HIS A 69 -3.94 -24.17 9.00
N PRO A 70 -4.12 -25.51 8.93
CA PRO A 70 -5.13 -26.15 8.09
C PRO A 70 -6.58 -25.84 8.51
N ALA A 71 -6.79 -25.47 9.78
CA ALA A 71 -8.11 -25.09 10.31
C ALA A 71 -8.44 -23.58 10.15
N LEU A 72 -7.49 -22.80 9.59
CA LEU A 72 -7.68 -21.37 9.34
C LEU A 72 -8.19 -21.13 7.92
N ARG A 73 -9.29 -20.41 7.80
CA ARG A 73 -9.78 -19.85 6.53
C ARG A 73 -9.17 -18.45 6.34
N VAL A 74 -8.63 -18.16 5.16
CA VAL A 74 -8.18 -16.82 4.78
C VAL A 74 -9.18 -16.22 3.80
N ASP A 75 -9.66 -15.01 4.10
CA ASP A 75 -10.58 -14.22 3.29
C ASP A 75 -9.87 -12.92 2.89
N LEU A 76 -9.60 -12.75 1.58
CA LEU A 76 -8.92 -11.56 1.04
C LEU A 76 -9.97 -10.54 0.59
N ALA A 77 -10.12 -9.46 1.35
CA ALA A 77 -10.95 -8.31 0.98
C ALA A 77 -10.12 -7.36 0.10
N VAL A 78 -10.25 -7.53 -1.21
CA VAL A 78 -9.45 -6.80 -2.20
C VAL A 78 -10.15 -5.51 -2.62
N ASP A 79 -9.48 -4.38 -2.44
CA ASP A 79 -9.96 -3.08 -2.89
C ASP A 79 -8.79 -2.13 -3.17
N ASP A 80 -8.84 -1.44 -4.31
CA ASP A 80 -7.84 -0.46 -4.74
C ASP A 80 -8.22 0.98 -4.37
N GLN A 81 -9.42 1.20 -3.82
CA GLN A 81 -9.85 2.50 -3.32
C GLN A 81 -9.49 2.67 -1.83
N HIS A 82 -9.25 3.91 -1.41
CA HIS A 82 -8.94 4.22 -0.01
C HIS A 82 -10.16 3.95 0.86
N GLN A 83 -10.06 2.94 1.73
CA GLN A 83 -11.20 2.45 2.48
C GLN A 83 -11.08 2.72 3.97
N ASN A 84 -12.25 2.87 4.57
CA ASN A 84 -12.40 2.95 6.00
C ASN A 84 -12.29 1.54 6.60
N LEU A 85 -11.13 1.20 7.15
CA LEU A 85 -10.78 -0.13 7.69
C LEU A 85 -11.78 -0.68 8.72
N VAL A 86 -12.47 0.21 9.44
CA VAL A 86 -13.41 -0.16 10.50
C VAL A 86 -14.72 -0.67 9.90
N VAL A 87 -15.14 -0.14 8.74
CA VAL A 87 -16.41 -0.48 8.09
C VAL A 87 -16.37 -1.86 7.44
N GLU A 88 -15.20 -2.39 7.14
CA GLU A 88 -15.04 -3.61 6.34
C GLU A 88 -14.88 -4.88 7.15
N GLY A 89 -14.78 -4.79 8.48
CA GLY A 89 -14.61 -5.94 9.36
C GLY A 89 -13.37 -6.77 9.03
N VAL A 90 -12.26 -6.11 8.62
CA VAL A 90 -10.97 -6.77 8.39
C VAL A 90 -10.20 -6.93 9.70
N ASP A 91 -9.49 -8.05 9.84
CA ASP A 91 -8.64 -8.32 11.00
C ASP A 91 -7.27 -7.63 10.88
N VAL A 92 -6.78 -7.54 9.66
CA VAL A 92 -5.55 -6.83 9.28
C VAL A 92 -5.68 -6.23 7.90
N ALA A 93 -5.20 -4.99 7.70
CA ALA A 93 -5.10 -4.38 6.39
C ALA A 93 -3.64 -4.10 6.02
N LEU A 94 -3.27 -4.41 4.77
CA LEU A 94 -1.97 -4.13 4.21
C LEU A 94 -2.03 -2.79 3.48
N ARG A 95 -1.28 -1.79 3.97
CA ARG A 95 -1.35 -0.40 3.49
C ARG A 95 0.00 0.12 3.07
N PHE A 96 0.00 0.96 2.03
CA PHE A 96 1.18 1.58 1.45
C PHE A 96 1.23 3.06 1.75
N GLY A 97 2.44 3.58 2.00
CA GLY A 97 2.70 4.99 2.24
C GLY A 97 2.41 5.44 3.67
N ALA A 98 2.30 6.75 3.85
CA ALA A 98 2.02 7.34 5.14
C ALA A 98 0.64 6.94 5.65
N LEU A 99 0.56 6.58 6.92
CA LEU A 99 -0.70 6.27 7.57
C LEU A 99 -1.29 7.55 8.13
N ALA A 100 -2.60 7.76 7.90
CA ALA A 100 -3.32 8.81 8.60
C ALA A 100 -3.38 8.51 10.11
N ASP A 101 -3.43 9.55 10.92
CA ASP A 101 -3.59 9.40 12.36
C ASP A 101 -4.89 8.64 12.67
N SER A 102 -4.75 7.44 13.22
CA SER A 102 -5.86 6.58 13.61
C SER A 102 -5.53 5.88 14.93
N ASN A 103 -6.56 5.41 15.64
CA ASN A 103 -6.41 4.58 16.83
C ASN A 103 -5.92 3.15 16.52
N ALA A 104 -5.74 2.81 15.25
CA ALA A 104 -5.25 1.52 14.82
C ALA A 104 -3.76 1.34 15.13
N THR A 105 -3.38 0.14 15.54
CA THR A 105 -1.96 -0.20 15.68
C THR A 105 -1.41 -0.58 14.33
N ALA A 106 -0.31 0.05 13.92
CA ALA A 106 0.38 -0.25 12.68
C ALA A 106 1.77 -0.86 12.94
N ARG A 107 2.17 -1.76 12.06
CA ARG A 107 3.49 -2.39 12.05
C ARG A 107 4.10 -2.31 10.67
N LEU A 108 5.30 -1.76 10.58
CA LEU A 108 6.09 -1.76 9.35
C LEU A 108 6.49 -3.20 8.97
N LEU A 109 6.13 -3.63 7.77
CA LEU A 109 6.50 -4.94 7.22
C LEU A 109 7.72 -4.86 6.32
N ASP A 110 7.75 -3.86 5.43
CA ASP A 110 8.84 -3.64 4.46
C ASP A 110 8.79 -2.20 3.94
N ALA A 111 9.83 -1.80 3.19
CA ALA A 111 9.89 -0.53 2.50
C ALA A 111 10.60 -0.68 1.15
N SER A 112 10.11 0.01 0.13
CA SER A 112 10.66 0.00 -1.24
C SER A 112 10.71 1.40 -1.82
N PRO A 113 11.79 1.79 -2.51
CA PRO A 113 11.74 3.00 -3.31
C PRO A 113 10.71 2.82 -4.43
N ARG A 114 10.20 3.93 -4.93
CA ARG A 114 9.46 3.93 -6.18
C ARG A 114 10.41 3.58 -7.32
N LEU A 115 9.93 2.84 -8.30
CA LEU A 115 10.68 2.45 -9.48
C LEU A 115 9.99 3.01 -10.72
N LEU A 116 10.77 3.45 -11.69
CA LEU A 116 10.26 3.77 -13.02
C LEU A 116 10.54 2.58 -13.92
N VAL A 117 9.51 2.02 -14.50
CA VAL A 117 9.65 0.83 -15.35
C VAL A 117 8.95 1.00 -16.70
N ALA A 118 9.51 0.35 -17.71
CA ALA A 118 8.94 0.30 -19.05
C ALA A 118 9.28 -1.03 -19.72
N SER A 119 8.48 -1.45 -20.71
CA SER A 119 8.82 -2.65 -21.46
C SER A 119 9.99 -2.41 -22.41
N PRO A 120 10.83 -3.43 -22.69
CA PRO A 120 11.90 -3.34 -23.70
C PRO A 120 11.38 -2.90 -25.08
N ALA A 121 10.17 -3.32 -25.45
CA ALA A 121 9.55 -2.94 -26.72
C ALA A 121 9.30 -1.42 -26.81
N TYR A 122 8.81 -0.81 -25.73
CA TYR A 122 8.66 0.64 -25.66
C TYR A 122 10.01 1.35 -25.76
N LEU A 123 11.01 0.93 -24.98
CA LEU A 123 12.32 1.56 -24.94
C LEU A 123 13.08 1.46 -26.28
N ARG A 124 12.94 0.38 -27.01
CA ARG A 124 13.51 0.26 -28.37
C ARG A 124 12.91 1.28 -29.34
N ARG A 125 11.65 1.63 -29.20
CA ARG A 125 10.95 2.59 -30.08
C ARG A 125 11.17 4.04 -29.65
N ALA A 126 11.11 4.32 -28.35
CA ALA A 126 11.09 5.67 -27.81
C ALA A 126 12.45 6.14 -27.27
N GLY A 127 13.45 5.25 -27.20
CA GLY A 127 14.70 5.50 -26.49
C GLY A 127 14.60 5.24 -24.98
N THR A 128 15.74 5.28 -24.29
CA THR A 128 15.82 5.12 -22.84
C THR A 128 16.14 6.47 -22.21
N PRO A 129 15.33 6.97 -21.25
CA PRO A 129 15.61 8.23 -20.57
C PRO A 129 16.87 8.07 -19.73
N ARG A 130 17.74 9.09 -19.73
CA ARG A 130 19.01 9.12 -18.97
C ARG A 130 18.95 10.04 -17.76
N LYS A 131 18.06 11.00 -17.75
CA LYS A 131 17.82 11.96 -16.66
C LYS A 131 16.31 12.22 -16.51
N PRO A 132 15.83 12.65 -15.35
CA PRO A 132 14.41 12.91 -15.12
C PRO A 132 13.76 13.85 -16.13
N ALA A 133 14.49 14.88 -16.60
CA ALA A 133 13.99 15.82 -17.60
C ALA A 133 13.63 15.15 -18.95
N ASP A 134 14.24 14.03 -19.29
CA ASP A 134 13.95 13.30 -20.53
C ASP A 134 12.53 12.72 -20.55
N LEU A 135 11.91 12.55 -19.37
CA LEU A 135 10.53 12.06 -19.25
C LEU A 135 9.50 12.93 -19.99
N ALA A 136 9.81 14.22 -20.19
CA ALA A 136 8.98 15.13 -20.97
C ALA A 136 8.81 14.69 -22.45
N ALA A 137 9.76 13.92 -22.99
CA ALA A 137 9.73 13.38 -24.35
C ALA A 137 9.15 11.95 -24.41
N HIS A 138 8.80 11.36 -23.27
CA HIS A 138 8.28 10.00 -23.19
C HIS A 138 6.77 9.97 -22.91
N SER A 139 6.12 8.91 -23.39
CA SER A 139 4.78 8.57 -22.94
C SER A 139 4.84 8.07 -21.50
N VAL A 140 4.01 8.65 -20.65
CA VAL A 140 3.93 8.30 -19.22
C VAL A 140 2.53 7.75 -18.93
N ILE A 141 2.49 6.74 -18.09
CA ILE A 141 1.24 6.16 -17.56
C ILE A 141 1.07 6.69 -16.13
N VAL A 142 -0.04 7.39 -15.89
CA VAL A 142 -0.38 7.91 -14.56
C VAL A 142 -1.14 6.82 -13.81
N GLY A 143 -0.47 6.19 -12.85
CA GLY A 143 -1.05 5.20 -11.94
C GLY A 143 -1.59 5.84 -10.67
N PRO A 144 -2.01 5.02 -9.67
CA PRO A 144 -2.34 5.51 -8.36
C PRO A 144 -1.12 6.21 -7.76
N THR A 145 -1.22 7.52 -7.64
CA THR A 145 -0.11 8.37 -7.22
C THR A 145 -0.08 8.50 -5.70
N GLY A 146 1.14 8.65 -5.15
CA GLY A 146 1.35 9.10 -3.79
C GLY A 146 0.93 10.58 -3.59
N ASP A 147 1.54 11.24 -2.61
CA ASP A 147 1.13 12.53 -2.05
C ASP A 147 1.14 13.75 -3.00
N ALA A 148 1.70 13.63 -4.21
CA ALA A 148 1.76 14.72 -5.19
C ALA A 148 1.22 14.28 -6.56
N PRO A 149 -0.07 14.44 -6.83
CA PRO A 149 -0.64 14.14 -8.14
C PRO A 149 0.00 14.99 -9.24
N GLY A 150 0.43 14.34 -10.32
CA GLY A 150 0.96 15.02 -11.50
C GLY A 150 2.44 15.39 -11.45
N ALA A 151 3.22 14.89 -10.48
CA ALA A 151 4.67 15.06 -10.45
C ALA A 151 5.39 13.83 -9.88
N TRP A 152 6.56 13.51 -10.44
CA TRP A 152 7.47 12.50 -9.89
C TRP A 152 8.71 13.17 -9.32
N SER A 153 9.10 12.76 -8.11
CA SER A 153 10.25 13.33 -7.39
C SER A 153 11.47 12.42 -7.48
N PHE A 154 12.61 13.03 -7.70
CA PHE A 154 13.92 12.39 -7.83
C PHE A 154 14.93 13.07 -6.94
N GLU A 155 15.85 12.30 -6.37
CA GLU A 155 16.96 12.81 -5.57
C GLU A 155 18.30 12.44 -6.23
N GLU A 156 19.15 13.42 -6.38
CA GLU A 156 20.55 13.26 -6.80
C GLU A 156 21.42 14.10 -5.89
N GLN A 157 22.41 13.48 -5.27
CA GLN A 157 23.40 14.12 -4.41
C GLN A 157 22.80 15.00 -3.29
N GLY A 158 21.69 14.55 -2.69
CA GLY A 158 20.99 15.27 -1.61
C GLY A 158 20.02 16.36 -2.09
N ARG A 159 19.87 16.58 -3.40
CA ARG A 159 18.92 17.55 -3.96
C ARG A 159 17.72 16.86 -4.57
N TRP A 160 16.55 17.23 -4.09
CA TRP A 160 15.27 16.77 -4.66
C TRP A 160 14.85 17.68 -5.80
N THR A 161 14.48 17.05 -6.92
CA THR A 161 13.87 17.71 -8.08
C THR A 161 12.56 17.00 -8.42
N SER A 162 11.57 17.76 -8.88
CA SER A 162 10.28 17.20 -9.31
C SER A 162 10.07 17.46 -10.79
N VAL A 163 9.62 16.44 -11.50
CA VAL A 163 9.26 16.53 -12.92
C VAL A 163 7.77 16.44 -13.03
N ARG A 164 7.15 17.43 -13.66
CA ARG A 164 5.72 17.39 -13.96
C ARG A 164 5.42 16.25 -14.94
N ILE A 165 4.42 15.46 -14.62
CA ILE A 165 3.99 14.31 -15.40
C ILE A 165 2.61 14.60 -16.00
N ASP A 166 2.54 14.48 -17.32
CA ASP A 166 1.30 14.62 -18.08
C ASP A 166 1.17 13.38 -18.97
N GLY A 167 0.37 12.42 -18.51
CA GLY A 167 0.17 11.13 -19.17
C GLY A 167 -1.13 11.06 -19.95
N ARG A 168 -1.09 10.52 -21.18
CA ARG A 168 -2.30 10.29 -21.99
C ARG A 168 -3.17 9.13 -21.47
N LEU A 169 -2.63 8.30 -20.58
CA LEU A 169 -3.35 7.22 -19.90
C LEU A 169 -3.24 7.46 -18.39
N ALA A 170 -4.37 7.52 -17.72
CA ALA A 170 -4.48 7.51 -16.27
C ALA A 170 -5.33 6.32 -15.84
N VAL A 171 -4.88 5.61 -14.81
CA VAL A 171 -5.53 4.41 -14.26
C VAL A 171 -5.55 4.49 -12.73
N SER A 172 -6.52 3.81 -12.12
CA SER A 172 -6.74 3.87 -10.67
C SER A 172 -6.08 2.72 -9.89
N SER A 173 -5.61 1.67 -10.59
CA SER A 173 -4.91 0.54 -9.95
C SER A 173 -3.47 0.43 -10.42
N ASN A 174 -2.59 -0.08 -9.55
CA ASN A 174 -1.20 -0.37 -9.95
C ASN A 174 -1.12 -1.55 -10.94
N GLU A 175 -2.07 -2.48 -10.89
CA GLU A 175 -2.11 -3.60 -11.83
C GLU A 175 -2.36 -3.12 -13.26
N ASP A 176 -3.31 -2.20 -13.44
CA ASP A 176 -3.59 -1.62 -14.75
C ASP A 176 -2.41 -0.81 -15.27
N ALA A 177 -1.74 -0.05 -14.37
CA ALA A 177 -0.58 0.74 -14.73
C ALA A 177 0.60 -0.12 -15.21
N VAL A 178 0.88 -1.22 -14.51
CA VAL A 178 1.93 -2.17 -14.89
C VAL A 178 1.55 -2.92 -16.17
N SER A 179 0.29 -3.33 -16.32
CA SER A 179 -0.21 -3.97 -17.54
C SER A 179 -0.06 -3.07 -18.77
N ALA A 180 -0.36 -1.77 -18.63
CA ALA A 180 -0.15 -0.80 -19.71
C ALA A 180 1.34 -0.63 -20.06
N ALA A 181 2.24 -0.64 -19.09
CA ALA A 181 3.68 -0.60 -19.33
C ALA A 181 4.17 -1.87 -20.07
N LEU A 182 3.68 -3.05 -19.68
CA LEU A 182 3.95 -4.33 -20.36
C LEU A 182 3.47 -4.31 -21.82
N ALA A 183 2.31 -3.71 -22.07
CA ALA A 183 1.76 -3.50 -23.43
C ALA A 183 2.54 -2.45 -24.25
N GLY A 184 3.60 -1.85 -23.70
CA GLY A 184 4.45 -0.90 -24.40
C GLY A 184 3.85 0.50 -24.56
N MET A 185 2.93 0.89 -23.67
CA MET A 185 2.26 2.19 -23.75
C MET A 185 3.09 3.35 -23.18
N GLY A 186 4.10 3.06 -22.34
CA GLY A 186 4.92 4.11 -21.75
C GLY A 186 5.72 3.66 -20.54
N ILE A 187 6.20 4.66 -19.80
CA ILE A 187 6.89 4.53 -18.52
C ILE A 187 5.86 4.70 -17.40
N VAL A 188 5.93 3.84 -16.39
CA VAL A 188 5.10 3.93 -15.18
C VAL A 188 5.99 4.02 -13.94
N GLN A 189 5.54 4.76 -12.93
CA GLN A 189 6.11 4.72 -11.59
C GLN A 189 5.33 3.72 -10.73
N THR A 190 6.04 2.78 -10.14
CA THR A 190 5.48 1.72 -9.29
C THR A 190 6.42 1.42 -8.12
N VAL A 191 6.21 0.35 -7.39
CA VAL A 191 7.09 -0.19 -6.35
C VAL A 191 7.50 -1.62 -6.70
N VAL A 192 8.57 -2.13 -6.08
CA VAL A 192 9.10 -3.46 -6.40
C VAL A 192 8.05 -4.56 -6.27
N TRP A 193 7.16 -4.47 -5.30
CA TRP A 193 6.08 -5.47 -5.10
C TRP A 193 5.07 -5.51 -6.26
N GLY A 194 4.92 -4.41 -7.00
CA GLY A 194 4.01 -4.34 -8.15
C GLY A 194 4.59 -4.86 -9.46
N CYS A 195 5.92 -5.06 -9.57
CA CYS A 195 6.56 -5.39 -10.84
C CYS A 195 7.73 -6.38 -10.72
N ARG A 196 7.98 -6.97 -9.55
CA ARG A 196 9.15 -7.83 -9.28
C ARG A 196 9.34 -8.93 -10.32
N SER A 197 8.31 -9.75 -10.54
CA SER A 197 8.38 -10.87 -11.49
C SER A 197 8.64 -10.40 -12.92
N ASP A 198 8.09 -9.26 -13.30
CA ASP A 198 8.28 -8.70 -14.64
C ASP A 198 9.70 -8.15 -14.83
N LEU A 199 10.31 -7.61 -13.77
CA LEU A 199 11.72 -7.22 -13.77
C LEU A 199 12.64 -8.45 -13.83
N GLU A 200 12.38 -9.47 -13.00
CA GLU A 200 13.16 -10.72 -12.97
C GLU A 200 13.12 -11.47 -14.30
N ASN A 201 11.96 -11.45 -14.99
CA ASN A 201 11.77 -12.08 -16.28
C ASN A 201 12.18 -11.21 -17.49
N GLY A 202 12.59 -9.95 -17.26
CA GLY A 202 12.98 -9.03 -18.33
C GLY A 202 11.80 -8.47 -19.15
N ASN A 203 10.56 -8.67 -18.73
CA ASN A 203 9.36 -8.09 -19.34
C ASN A 203 9.29 -6.58 -19.12
N LEU A 204 9.84 -6.12 -18.01
CA LEU A 204 10.03 -4.71 -17.68
C LEU A 204 11.51 -4.43 -17.38
N VAL A 205 11.92 -3.20 -17.64
CA VAL A 205 13.27 -2.68 -17.36
C VAL A 205 13.13 -1.48 -16.43
N HIS A 206 13.95 -1.44 -15.38
CA HIS A 206 14.06 -0.28 -14.50
C HIS A 206 14.84 0.82 -15.24
N VAL A 207 14.22 1.97 -15.45
CA VAL A 207 14.83 3.15 -16.05
C VAL A 207 15.14 4.21 -14.99
N LEU A 208 16.12 5.06 -15.24
CA LEU A 208 16.62 6.06 -14.27
C LEU A 208 17.05 5.42 -12.93
N ALA A 209 17.65 4.24 -12.97
CA ALA A 209 18.01 3.46 -11.78
C ALA A 209 19.07 4.13 -10.89
N ASP A 210 19.84 5.08 -11.43
CA ASP A 210 20.85 5.86 -10.70
C ASP A 210 20.25 7.03 -9.89
N TRP A 211 18.95 7.29 -10.08
CA TRP A 211 18.21 8.34 -9.40
C TRP A 211 17.44 7.77 -8.22
N ASN A 212 17.64 8.33 -7.03
CA ASN A 212 16.86 7.95 -5.87
C ASN A 212 15.43 8.52 -5.98
N THR A 213 14.49 7.78 -5.45
CA THR A 213 13.08 8.14 -5.45
C THR A 213 12.50 8.04 -4.05
N GLU A 214 11.27 8.47 -3.87
CA GLU A 214 10.59 8.37 -2.59
C GLU A 214 10.47 6.91 -2.12
N LEU A 215 10.64 6.71 -0.82
CA LEU A 215 10.45 5.42 -0.16
C LEU A 215 8.96 5.24 0.16
N VAL A 216 8.43 4.11 -0.24
CA VAL A 216 7.06 3.69 0.10
C VAL A 216 7.15 2.60 1.16
N GLU A 217 6.55 2.85 2.29
CA GLU A 217 6.44 1.88 3.38
C GLU A 217 5.22 0.98 3.18
N LEU A 218 5.35 -0.28 3.55
CA LEU A 218 4.27 -1.25 3.64
C LEU A 218 3.99 -1.56 5.09
N HIS A 219 2.77 -1.32 5.51
CA HIS A 219 2.33 -1.56 6.90
C HIS A 219 1.24 -2.62 6.98
N ALA A 220 1.28 -3.42 8.05
CA ALA A 220 0.13 -4.15 8.56
C ALA A 220 -0.58 -3.25 9.58
N VAL A 221 -1.82 -2.91 9.31
CA VAL A 221 -2.66 -2.08 10.17
C VAL A 221 -3.71 -2.99 10.80
N PHE A 222 -3.80 -2.95 12.13
CA PHE A 222 -4.73 -3.76 12.93
C PHE A 222 -5.83 -2.84 13.46
N PRO A 223 -7.06 -2.89 12.90
CA PRO A 223 -8.16 -2.02 13.33
C PRO A 223 -8.53 -2.22 14.81
N ALA A 224 -8.48 -3.46 15.30
CA ALA A 224 -8.72 -3.79 16.71
C ALA A 224 -7.52 -3.45 17.64
N GLY A 225 -6.45 -2.85 17.12
CA GLY A 225 -5.29 -2.43 17.90
C GLY A 225 -4.66 -3.58 18.70
N ARG A 226 -4.60 -3.43 20.03
CA ARG A 226 -4.05 -4.45 20.94
C ARG A 226 -4.90 -5.72 21.03
N ALA A 227 -6.19 -5.63 20.68
CA ALA A 227 -7.12 -6.76 20.66
C ALA A 227 -7.14 -7.50 19.31
N ALA A 228 -6.17 -7.22 18.40
CA ALA A 228 -6.09 -7.92 17.13
C ALA A 228 -5.91 -9.43 17.33
N LYS A 229 -6.60 -10.23 16.51
CA LYS A 229 -6.53 -11.70 16.54
C LYS A 229 -5.08 -12.20 16.39
N ALA A 230 -4.74 -13.28 17.09
CA ALA A 230 -3.44 -13.95 16.96
C ALA A 230 -3.13 -14.31 15.50
N ALA A 231 -4.13 -14.79 14.76
CA ALA A 231 -4.00 -15.12 13.34
C ALA A 231 -3.53 -13.93 12.49
N ALA A 232 -4.03 -12.72 12.77
CA ALA A 232 -3.64 -11.50 12.05
C ALA A 232 -2.17 -11.14 12.29
N ARG A 233 -1.71 -11.26 13.54
CA ARG A 233 -0.31 -10.97 13.91
C ARG A 233 0.65 -11.99 13.29
N ILE A 234 0.33 -13.30 13.39
CA ILE A 234 1.13 -14.39 12.84
C ILE A 234 1.19 -14.31 11.32
N PHE A 235 0.08 -13.92 10.65
CA PHE A 235 0.07 -13.64 9.23
C PHE A 235 1.00 -12.47 8.85
N ALA A 236 0.96 -11.37 9.59
CA ALA A 236 1.84 -10.23 9.37
C ALA A 236 3.33 -10.59 9.58
N ASP A 237 3.65 -11.44 10.57
CA ASP A 237 4.99 -12.00 10.78
C ASP A 237 5.45 -12.86 9.60
N HIS A 238 4.58 -13.77 9.15
CA HIS A 238 4.84 -14.61 7.99
C HIS A 238 5.14 -13.77 6.75
N LEU A 239 4.31 -12.75 6.49
CA LEU A 239 4.47 -11.90 5.33
C LEU A 239 5.76 -11.06 5.40
N ALA A 240 6.07 -10.45 6.55
CA ALA A 240 7.31 -9.69 6.76
C ALA A 240 8.56 -10.56 6.52
N GLN A 241 8.58 -11.78 7.04
CA GLN A 241 9.67 -12.73 6.81
C GLN A 241 9.79 -13.14 5.33
N ALA A 242 8.66 -13.37 4.67
CA ALA A 242 8.64 -13.79 3.27
C ALA A 242 9.05 -12.68 2.30
N LEU A 243 8.74 -11.42 2.61
CA LEU A 243 9.16 -10.23 1.85
C LEU A 243 10.64 -9.92 2.11
N GLY A 244 11.09 -9.93 3.36
CA GLY A 244 12.45 -9.56 3.76
C GLY A 244 13.55 -10.49 3.23
N LYS A 245 13.24 -11.75 2.94
CA LYS A 245 14.19 -12.73 2.39
C LYS A 245 14.68 -12.39 0.97
N ARG A 246 14.05 -11.46 0.27
CA ARG A 246 14.38 -11.06 -1.11
C ARG A 246 14.83 -9.58 -1.24
N ARG A 247 15.38 -9.00 -0.17
CA ARG A 247 15.84 -7.60 -0.18
C ARG A 247 17.08 -7.42 -1.05
N THR A 248 16.89 -6.89 -2.26
CA THR A 248 17.99 -6.45 -3.16
C THR A 248 17.74 -5.02 -3.68
N VAL A 249 17.18 -4.14 -2.87
CA VAL A 249 17.02 -2.72 -3.27
C VAL A 249 17.74 -1.85 -2.25
N ARG A 250 18.68 -1.01 -2.72
CA ARG A 250 19.44 -0.04 -1.91
C ARG A 250 18.47 0.87 -1.16
N ARG A 251 18.74 1.08 0.13
CA ARG A 251 18.00 1.99 0.98
C ARG A 251 18.19 3.42 0.47
N ALA A 252 17.11 4.09 0.05
CA ALA A 252 17.13 5.49 -0.29
C ALA A 252 17.33 6.35 0.96
N PRO A 253 17.98 7.53 0.88
CA PRO A 253 18.08 8.47 1.98
C PRO A 253 16.69 9.04 2.36
N GLU A 254 16.47 9.25 3.65
CA GLU A 254 15.23 9.82 4.18
C GLU A 254 15.04 11.27 3.72
N ARG A 255 13.85 11.59 3.27
CA ARG A 255 13.46 12.97 2.91
C ARG A 255 13.39 13.81 4.19
N PRO A 256 14.05 15.00 4.23
CA PRO A 256 13.87 15.91 5.35
C PRO A 256 12.40 16.38 5.41
N THR A 257 11.76 16.20 6.55
CA THR A 257 10.40 16.70 6.83
C THR A 257 10.33 18.21 6.54
N PRO A 258 9.36 18.72 5.77
CA PRO A 258 9.23 20.16 5.56
C PRO A 258 8.97 20.83 6.91
N LYS A 259 9.91 21.66 7.37
CA LYS A 259 9.70 22.52 8.53
C LYS A 259 8.50 23.40 8.25
N GLY A 260 7.50 23.32 9.12
CA GLY A 260 6.24 24.05 9.00
C GLY A 260 6.46 25.52 8.60
N ALA A 261 5.78 25.93 7.55
CA ALA A 261 5.70 27.34 7.13
C ALA A 261 4.99 28.11 8.25
N GLY A 262 5.77 28.81 9.07
CA GLY A 262 5.26 29.65 10.12
C GLY A 262 4.30 30.72 9.55
N LEU A 263 3.04 30.63 9.94
CA LEU A 263 2.03 31.66 9.68
C LEU A 263 2.51 32.96 10.30
N ARG A 264 3.07 33.86 9.51
CA ARG A 264 3.33 35.23 9.95
C ARG A 264 1.98 35.96 10.02
N SER A 265 1.44 36.14 11.22
CA SER A 265 0.34 37.05 11.50
C SER A 265 0.80 38.48 11.21
N ARG A 266 0.27 39.07 10.15
CA ARG A 266 0.39 40.51 9.90
C ARG A 266 -0.57 41.25 10.87
N GLY A 267 0.00 41.77 11.93
CA GLY A 267 -0.71 42.73 12.79
C GLY A 267 -1.08 44.00 12.00
N ARG A 268 -2.37 44.27 11.89
CA ARG A 268 -2.89 45.58 11.49
C ARG A 268 -2.83 46.52 12.68
N SER A 269 -1.89 47.41 12.69
CA SER A 269 -1.94 48.59 13.55
C SER A 269 -2.88 49.60 12.93
N GLY A 270 -4.08 49.75 13.51
CA GLY A 270 -4.93 50.89 13.27
C GLY A 270 -4.39 52.11 14.02
N ARG A 271 -4.08 53.19 13.31
CA ARG A 271 -3.94 54.54 13.88
C ARG A 271 -5.22 55.30 13.59
N ALA A 272 -5.94 55.64 14.62
CA ALA A 272 -6.90 56.72 14.62
C ALA A 272 -6.16 58.04 14.81
N ALA A 273 -6.50 59.03 14.06
CA ALA A 273 -6.19 60.44 14.37
C ALA A 273 -7.31 61.33 13.84
N ALA A 274 -7.82 62.12 14.76
CA ALA A 274 -8.59 63.38 14.69
C ALA A 274 -9.84 63.42 13.82
#